data_471d2d02ec2c1337def24e951365045d
#
_entry.id   471d2d02ec2c1337def24e951365045d
#
_cell.length_a   1.000
_cell.length_b   1.000
_cell.length_c   1.000
_cell.angle_alpha   90.00
_cell.angle_beta   90.00
_cell.angle_gamma   90.00
#
_symmetry.space_group_name_H-M   'P 1'
#
loop_
_entity.id
_entity.type
_entity.pdbx_description
1 polymer ?
#
loop_
_entity_poly.entity_id
_entity_poly.type
_entity_poly.pdbx_seq_one_letter_code
_entity_poly.pdbx_strand_id
1 'polypeptide(L)'
;MKKVWCGMVIGGLLGLLPAVGWAQDGAVPVEYREQVSEADADLKVAYDRALDWTEHHFKYAPKTAFRADLAKGEVRVTGASKVKTVTPSGQAQERAVQFDFTFRAVPTGYEYLVGNFHYAPNPAKPDETFTFDEYVAQLVAERTNARTRNDRRITAQTSSLASEVALSFRSYMNSRPAAGAVE
;
A
#
# COMPACT_ATOMS: atom_id res chain seq x y z
N MET A 1 -43.02 -66.98 18.75
CA MET A 1 -41.88 -66.92 17.85
C MET A 1 -41.51 -65.42 17.71
N LYS A 2 -40.49 -64.98 18.44
CA LYS A 2 -40.00 -63.57 18.42
C LYS A 2 -38.62 -63.57 17.80
N LYS A 3 -38.48 -62.95 16.65
CA LYS A 3 -37.14 -62.71 16.00
C LYS A 3 -36.61 -61.38 16.53
N VAL A 4 -35.46 -61.46 17.19
CA VAL A 4 -34.65 -60.36 17.63
C VAL A 4 -33.72 -59.99 16.49
N TRP A 5 -33.76 -58.73 16.02
CA TRP A 5 -32.85 -58.18 15.02
C TRP A 5 -31.81 -57.34 15.70
N CYS A 6 -30.56 -57.81 15.58
CA CYS A 6 -29.38 -57.14 16.14
C CYS A 6 -28.92 -56.08 15.15
N GLY A 7 -29.03 -54.80 15.46
CA GLY A 7 -28.52 -53.69 14.64
C GLY A 7 -27.05 -53.40 14.96
N MET A 8 -26.20 -53.55 13.95
CA MET A 8 -24.77 -53.29 14.02
C MET A 8 -24.53 -51.76 13.76
N VAL A 9 -24.12 -51.05 14.80
CA VAL A 9 -23.71 -49.67 14.67
C VAL A 9 -22.26 -49.58 14.25
N ILE A 10 -22.00 -49.18 13.00
CA ILE A 10 -20.65 -48.88 12.50
C ILE A 10 -20.35 -47.44 12.86
N GLY A 11 -19.51 -47.24 13.86
CA GLY A 11 -18.96 -45.94 14.22
C GLY A 11 -17.92 -45.47 13.19
N GLY A 12 -18.26 -44.45 12.40
CA GLY A 12 -17.33 -43.80 11.49
C GLY A 12 -16.40 -42.86 12.25
N LEU A 13 -15.13 -43.20 12.33
CA LEU A 13 -14.08 -42.39 12.91
C LEU A 13 -13.68 -41.32 11.83
N LEU A 14 -14.25 -40.11 11.96
CA LEU A 14 -13.79 -38.97 11.14
C LEU A 14 -12.41 -38.53 11.64
N GLY A 15 -11.38 -38.88 10.88
CA GLY A 15 -10.04 -38.35 11.10
C GLY A 15 -9.98 -36.87 10.79
N LEU A 16 -9.80 -36.05 11.84
CA LEU A 16 -9.40 -34.64 11.75
C LEU A 16 -7.95 -34.61 11.24
N LEU A 17 -7.77 -34.36 9.94
CA LEU A 17 -6.46 -34.01 9.38
C LEU A 17 -6.17 -32.56 9.81
N PRO A 18 -5.06 -32.29 10.52
CA PRO A 18 -4.62 -30.92 10.73
C PRO A 18 -4.25 -30.32 9.36
N ALA A 19 -4.99 -29.30 8.93
CA ALA A 19 -4.58 -28.46 7.82
C ALA A 19 -3.28 -27.76 8.23
N VAL A 20 -2.14 -28.29 7.77
CA VAL A 20 -0.85 -27.61 7.86
C VAL A 20 -0.97 -26.41 6.92
N GLY A 21 -1.35 -25.27 7.48
CA GLY A 21 -1.29 -24.00 6.79
C GLY A 21 0.17 -23.71 6.48
N TRP A 22 0.53 -23.83 5.21
CA TRP A 22 1.79 -23.30 4.71
C TRP A 22 1.69 -21.79 4.85
N ALA A 23 2.29 -21.23 5.91
CA ALA A 23 2.59 -19.82 5.96
C ALA A 23 3.53 -19.54 4.79
N GLN A 24 3.00 -18.95 3.72
CA GLN A 24 3.83 -18.35 2.69
C GLN A 24 4.51 -17.15 3.37
N ASP A 25 5.79 -17.32 3.72
CA ASP A 25 6.73 -16.26 4.08
C ASP A 25 7.09 -15.40 2.84
N GLY A 26 6.11 -15.07 2.01
CA GLY A 26 6.22 -14.05 1.02
C GLY A 26 5.95 -12.72 1.73
N ALA A 27 6.95 -11.85 1.81
CA ALA A 27 6.74 -10.50 2.29
C ALA A 27 5.58 -9.89 1.47
N VAL A 28 4.47 -9.56 2.15
CA VAL A 28 3.35 -8.87 1.48
C VAL A 28 3.88 -7.49 1.09
N PRO A 29 3.87 -7.14 -0.21
CA PRO A 29 4.35 -5.85 -0.64
C PRO A 29 3.61 -4.75 0.14
N VAL A 30 4.37 -3.77 0.65
CA VAL A 30 3.75 -2.63 1.33
C VAL A 30 3.07 -1.78 0.28
N GLU A 31 1.75 -1.85 0.27
CA GLU A 31 0.91 -0.99 -0.58
C GLU A 31 -0.38 -0.64 0.16
N TYR A 32 -0.97 0.47 -0.20
CA TYR A 32 -2.34 0.81 0.17
C TYR A 32 -3.19 0.88 -1.08
N ARG A 33 -4.21 0.04 -1.15
CA ARG A 33 -5.16 0.02 -2.27
C ARG A 33 -6.57 0.14 -1.72
N GLU A 34 -7.38 0.98 -2.35
CA GLU A 34 -8.80 1.10 -2.04
C GLU A 34 -9.61 1.25 -3.32
N GLN A 35 -10.77 0.64 -3.33
CA GLN A 35 -11.81 0.86 -4.31
C GLN A 35 -13.02 1.50 -3.62
N VAL A 36 -13.43 2.64 -4.11
CA VAL A 36 -14.59 3.38 -3.61
C VAL A 36 -15.72 3.24 -4.61
N SER A 37 -16.85 2.66 -4.14
CA SER A 37 -18.06 2.54 -4.95
C SER A 37 -18.96 3.76 -4.71
N GLU A 38 -19.37 4.40 -5.79
CA GLU A 38 -20.31 5.52 -5.79
C GLU A 38 -21.48 5.18 -6.73
N ALA A 39 -22.71 5.23 -6.21
CA ALA A 39 -23.88 5.18 -7.06
C ALA A 39 -23.91 6.43 -7.94
N ASP A 40 -24.18 6.26 -9.24
CA ASP A 40 -24.22 7.35 -10.23
C ASP A 40 -22.90 8.15 -10.33
N ALA A 41 -21.76 7.46 -10.22
CA ALA A 41 -20.45 8.08 -10.30
C ALA A 41 -20.24 8.80 -11.65
N ASP A 42 -19.98 10.11 -11.58
CA ASP A 42 -19.51 10.85 -12.73
C ASP A 42 -17.98 10.67 -12.83
N LEU A 43 -17.58 9.82 -13.79
CA LEU A 43 -16.16 9.47 -14.01
C LEU A 43 -15.31 10.69 -14.30
N LYS A 44 -15.85 11.69 -15.01
CA LYS A 44 -15.14 12.91 -15.32
C LYS A 44 -14.91 13.75 -14.06
N VAL A 45 -15.94 13.89 -13.24
CA VAL A 45 -15.82 14.63 -11.96
C VAL A 45 -14.81 13.96 -11.03
N ALA A 46 -14.84 12.64 -10.90
CA ALA A 46 -13.87 11.90 -10.08
C ALA A 46 -12.45 12.08 -10.63
N TYR A 47 -12.26 12.00 -11.95
CA TYR A 47 -10.98 12.24 -12.61
C TYR A 47 -10.46 13.66 -12.39
N ASP A 48 -11.28 14.69 -12.64
CA ASP A 48 -10.90 16.10 -12.49
C ASP A 48 -10.48 16.41 -11.04
N ARG A 49 -11.17 15.83 -10.06
CA ARG A 49 -10.81 15.97 -8.64
C ARG A 49 -9.49 15.28 -8.30
N ALA A 50 -9.27 14.07 -8.82
CA ALA A 50 -8.00 13.38 -8.61
C ALA A 50 -6.83 14.12 -9.24
N LEU A 51 -7.05 14.70 -10.44
CA LEU A 51 -6.08 15.54 -11.12
C LEU A 51 -5.75 16.78 -10.29
N ASP A 52 -6.77 17.51 -9.83
CA ASP A 52 -6.61 18.70 -9.00
C ASP A 52 -5.87 18.40 -7.68
N TRP A 53 -6.23 17.30 -6.99
CA TRP A 53 -5.49 16.89 -5.79
C TRP A 53 -4.01 16.61 -6.10
N THR A 54 -3.74 15.92 -7.21
CA THR A 54 -2.37 15.58 -7.59
C THR A 54 -1.56 16.83 -7.94
N GLU A 55 -2.16 17.81 -8.59
CA GLU A 55 -1.48 19.05 -8.99
C GLU A 55 -1.26 20.00 -7.81
N HIS A 56 -2.25 20.18 -6.95
CA HIS A 56 -2.26 21.27 -5.96
C HIS A 56 -2.12 20.80 -4.49
N HIS A 57 -2.52 19.57 -4.17
CA HIS A 57 -2.58 19.07 -2.80
C HIS A 57 -1.60 17.94 -2.49
N PHE A 58 -1.00 17.31 -3.52
CA PHE A 58 0.03 16.30 -3.34
C PHE A 58 1.35 16.93 -2.90
N LYS A 59 1.70 16.79 -1.61
CA LYS A 59 2.81 17.50 -0.95
C LYS A 59 4.19 16.82 -1.07
N TYR A 60 4.29 15.66 -1.71
CA TYR A 60 5.50 14.83 -1.74
C TYR A 60 6.39 15.19 -2.93
N ALA A 61 7.19 16.24 -2.76
CA ALA A 61 8.10 16.74 -3.77
C ALA A 61 9.51 16.08 -3.69
N PRO A 62 10.24 15.96 -4.80
CA PRO A 62 9.82 16.35 -6.13
C PRO A 62 8.74 15.41 -6.70
N LYS A 63 7.79 15.98 -7.44
CA LYS A 63 6.84 15.21 -8.24
C LYS A 63 7.50 14.83 -9.55
N THR A 64 7.62 13.52 -9.83
CA THR A 64 8.19 13.01 -11.06
C THR A 64 7.23 12.05 -11.74
N ALA A 65 7.49 11.68 -12.99
CA ALA A 65 6.67 10.74 -13.78
C ALA A 65 5.17 11.07 -13.77
N PHE A 66 4.80 12.36 -13.64
CA PHE A 66 3.41 12.79 -13.67
C PHE A 66 2.77 12.47 -15.03
N ARG A 67 1.65 11.78 -15.01
CA ARG A 67 0.86 11.43 -16.19
C ARG A 67 -0.61 11.55 -15.85
N ALA A 68 -1.36 12.18 -16.75
CA ALA A 68 -2.81 12.28 -16.70
C ALA A 68 -3.38 11.85 -18.05
N ASP A 69 -4.24 10.85 -18.08
CA ASP A 69 -4.86 10.27 -19.28
C ASP A 69 -6.38 10.25 -19.09
N LEU A 70 -7.04 11.28 -19.60
CA LEU A 70 -8.50 11.41 -19.50
C LEU A 70 -9.24 10.26 -20.22
N ALA A 71 -8.69 9.74 -21.33
CA ALA A 71 -9.36 8.67 -22.09
C ALA A 71 -9.40 7.37 -21.31
N LYS A 72 -8.42 7.14 -20.43
CA LYS A 72 -8.36 5.99 -19.52
C LYS A 72 -8.91 6.30 -18.14
N GLY A 73 -9.20 7.56 -17.82
CA GLY A 73 -9.56 8.01 -16.49
C GLY A 73 -8.42 7.82 -15.48
N GLU A 74 -7.16 7.86 -15.90
CA GLU A 74 -6.00 7.57 -15.04
C GLU A 74 -5.20 8.83 -14.71
N VAL A 75 -4.77 8.94 -13.45
CA VAL A 75 -3.78 9.91 -12.99
C VAL A 75 -2.70 9.14 -12.24
N ARG A 76 -1.44 9.41 -12.58
CA ARG A 76 -0.28 8.81 -11.90
C ARG A 76 0.77 9.87 -11.61
N VAL A 77 1.37 9.77 -10.42
CA VAL A 77 2.49 10.61 -10.01
C VAL A 77 3.44 9.81 -9.13
N THR A 78 4.75 10.03 -9.31
CA THR A 78 5.77 9.55 -8.38
C THR A 78 6.12 10.68 -7.43
N GLY A 79 5.98 10.44 -6.14
CA GLY A 79 6.37 11.34 -5.06
C GLY A 79 7.62 10.88 -4.35
N ALA A 80 8.20 11.78 -3.55
CA ALA A 80 9.35 11.49 -2.72
C ALA A 80 9.10 11.87 -1.26
N SER A 81 9.69 11.12 -0.34
CA SER A 81 9.64 11.36 1.09
C SER A 81 10.96 10.90 1.73
N LYS A 82 11.04 10.95 3.05
CA LYS A 82 12.18 10.51 3.82
C LYS A 82 11.75 9.51 4.89
N VAL A 83 12.57 8.50 5.09
CA VAL A 83 12.46 7.52 6.16
C VAL A 83 13.74 7.52 7.00
N LYS A 84 13.67 7.04 8.23
CA LYS A 84 14.78 7.06 9.16
C LYS A 84 15.26 5.65 9.48
N THR A 85 16.57 5.44 9.36
CA THR A 85 17.29 4.27 9.88
C THR A 85 18.18 4.69 11.05
N VAL A 86 18.77 3.72 11.74
CA VAL A 86 19.68 3.96 12.86
C VAL A 86 20.99 3.19 12.62
N THR A 87 22.12 3.87 12.77
CA THR A 87 23.44 3.24 12.68
C THR A 87 23.69 2.28 13.86
N PRO A 88 24.68 1.38 13.78
CA PRO A 88 25.09 0.57 14.92
C PRO A 88 25.46 1.37 16.18
N SER A 89 25.95 2.61 16.00
CA SER A 89 26.24 3.55 17.10
C SER A 89 25.01 4.27 17.66
N GLY A 90 23.81 4.06 17.06
CA GLY A 90 22.56 4.66 17.53
C GLY A 90 22.21 6.01 16.89
N GLN A 91 22.98 6.47 15.90
CA GLN A 91 22.69 7.72 15.21
C GLN A 91 21.59 7.55 14.17
N ALA A 92 20.65 8.49 14.13
CA ALA A 92 19.61 8.51 13.10
C ALA A 92 20.20 8.94 11.74
N GLN A 93 19.76 8.26 10.68
CA GLN A 93 20.08 8.59 9.30
C GLN A 93 18.80 8.69 8.48
N GLU A 94 18.69 9.73 7.66
CA GLU A 94 17.60 9.85 6.70
C GLU A 94 17.95 9.11 5.41
N ARG A 95 16.92 8.48 4.82
CA ARG A 95 16.98 7.80 3.54
C ARG A 95 15.85 8.31 2.66
N ALA A 96 16.16 8.60 1.39
CA ALA A 96 15.15 8.96 0.44
C ALA A 96 14.32 7.74 0.05
N VAL A 97 13.01 7.93 -0.06
CA VAL A 97 12.06 6.95 -0.56
C VAL A 97 11.20 7.61 -1.64
N GLN A 98 11.04 6.93 -2.76
CA GLN A 98 10.11 7.28 -3.82
C GLN A 98 8.96 6.30 -3.82
N PHE A 99 7.78 6.73 -4.24
CA PHE A 99 6.59 5.88 -4.34
C PHE A 99 5.65 6.41 -5.42
N ASP A 100 4.83 5.52 -5.95
CA ASP A 100 3.80 5.88 -6.91
C ASP A 100 2.45 6.06 -6.20
N PHE A 101 1.73 7.11 -6.60
CA PHE A 101 0.30 7.24 -6.44
C PHE A 101 -0.35 7.03 -7.81
N THR A 102 -1.35 6.15 -7.88
CA THR A 102 -2.12 5.88 -9.09
C THR A 102 -3.61 5.97 -8.76
N PHE A 103 -4.35 6.71 -9.55
CA PHE A 103 -5.81 6.79 -9.52
C PHE A 103 -6.37 6.28 -10.83
N ARG A 104 -7.53 5.62 -10.78
CA ARG A 104 -8.33 5.23 -11.93
C ARG A 104 -9.81 5.43 -11.65
N ALA A 105 -10.50 6.17 -12.50
CA ALA A 105 -11.95 6.21 -12.54
C ALA A 105 -12.48 4.91 -13.15
N VAL A 106 -13.47 4.29 -12.51
CA VAL A 106 -14.14 3.06 -12.97
C VAL A 106 -15.67 3.25 -12.99
N PRO A 107 -16.43 2.50 -13.79
CA PRO A 107 -17.89 2.71 -13.94
C PRO A 107 -18.68 2.70 -12.62
N THR A 108 -18.15 2.05 -11.60
CA THR A 108 -18.77 1.94 -10.27
C THR A 108 -18.18 2.89 -9.22
N GLY A 109 -17.37 3.88 -9.64
CA GLY A 109 -16.70 4.80 -8.73
C GLY A 109 -15.24 5.05 -9.13
N TYR A 110 -14.30 4.78 -8.22
CA TYR A 110 -12.87 4.92 -8.49
C TYR A 110 -12.03 3.97 -7.65
N GLU A 111 -10.83 3.72 -8.11
CA GLU A 111 -9.80 2.99 -7.35
C GLU A 111 -8.51 3.81 -7.28
N TYR A 112 -7.76 3.63 -6.21
CA TYR A 112 -6.44 4.22 -6.09
C TYR A 112 -5.47 3.31 -5.34
N LEU A 113 -4.18 3.52 -5.63
CA LEU A 113 -3.06 2.76 -5.10
C LEU A 113 -1.94 3.69 -4.69
N VAL A 114 -1.36 3.45 -3.52
CA VAL A 114 -0.08 3.99 -3.08
C VAL A 114 0.87 2.82 -2.90
N GLY A 115 1.94 2.77 -3.67
CA GLY A 115 2.84 1.62 -3.64
C GLY A 115 4.09 1.84 -4.47
N ASN A 116 4.70 0.75 -4.96
CA ASN A 116 5.91 0.79 -5.76
C ASN A 116 7.04 1.58 -5.07
N PHE A 117 7.31 1.25 -3.80
CA PHE A 117 8.31 1.96 -3.00
C PHE A 117 9.73 1.60 -3.42
N HIS A 118 10.54 2.63 -3.69
CA HIS A 118 11.95 2.53 -4.03
C HIS A 118 12.80 3.37 -3.08
N TYR A 119 13.92 2.84 -2.65
CA TYR A 119 14.82 3.48 -1.68
C TYR A 119 16.16 3.81 -2.29
N ALA A 120 16.63 5.03 -2.06
CA ALA A 120 18.00 5.43 -2.34
C ALA A 120 18.81 5.43 -1.03
N PRO A 121 19.49 4.32 -0.66
CA PRO A 121 20.21 4.22 0.60
C PRO A 121 21.45 5.10 0.65
N ASN A 122 22.03 5.43 -0.51
CA ASN A 122 23.19 6.29 -0.61
C ASN A 122 22.81 7.67 -1.17
N PRO A 123 22.83 8.75 -0.34
CA PRO A 123 22.51 10.09 -0.82
C PRO A 123 23.42 10.61 -1.92
N ALA A 124 24.67 10.08 -2.02
CA ALA A 124 25.62 10.46 -3.08
C ALA A 124 25.32 9.78 -4.42
N LYS A 125 24.42 8.81 -4.43
CA LYS A 125 24.03 8.02 -5.61
C LYS A 125 22.50 7.87 -5.64
N PRO A 126 21.76 8.94 -5.89
CA PRO A 126 20.29 8.93 -5.81
C PRO A 126 19.63 8.05 -6.88
N ASP A 127 20.36 7.72 -7.95
CA ASP A 127 19.88 6.87 -9.05
C ASP A 127 20.01 5.37 -8.73
N GLU A 128 20.82 5.00 -7.72
CA GLU A 128 20.90 3.62 -7.23
C GLU A 128 19.75 3.38 -6.26
N THR A 129 18.63 2.88 -6.78
CA THR A 129 17.44 2.57 -5.99
C THR A 129 17.22 1.08 -5.85
N PHE A 130 16.66 0.68 -4.71
CA PHE A 130 16.23 -0.68 -4.41
C PHE A 130 14.73 -0.70 -4.22
N THR A 131 14.08 -1.76 -4.63
CA THR A 131 12.68 -2.00 -4.26
C THR A 131 12.54 -2.15 -2.74
N PHE A 132 11.32 -2.05 -2.23
CA PHE A 132 11.05 -2.27 -0.80
C PHE A 132 11.63 -3.59 -0.30
N ASP A 133 11.36 -4.69 -1.02
CA ASP A 133 11.76 -6.03 -0.60
C ASP A 133 13.28 -6.21 -0.61
N GLU A 134 13.95 -5.73 -1.67
CA GLU A 134 15.42 -5.75 -1.75
C GLU A 134 16.06 -4.96 -0.62
N TYR A 135 15.53 -3.75 -0.34
CA TYR A 135 16.07 -2.92 0.72
C TYR A 135 15.85 -3.52 2.12
N VAL A 136 14.67 -4.08 2.39
CA VAL A 136 14.39 -4.79 3.65
C VAL A 136 15.29 -6.00 3.80
N ALA A 137 15.48 -6.80 2.75
CA ALA A 137 16.39 -7.96 2.77
C ALA A 137 17.85 -7.54 3.10
N GLN A 138 18.32 -6.45 2.50
CA GLN A 138 19.63 -5.88 2.82
C GLN A 138 19.73 -5.48 4.31
N LEU A 139 18.74 -4.77 4.83
CA LEU A 139 18.69 -4.35 6.24
C LEU A 139 18.64 -5.53 7.22
N VAL A 140 18.01 -6.64 6.84
CA VAL A 140 18.01 -7.89 7.61
C VAL A 140 19.43 -8.49 7.64
N ALA A 141 20.12 -8.52 6.50
CA ALA A 141 21.49 -9.04 6.39
C ALA A 141 22.50 -8.18 7.16
N GLU A 142 22.32 -6.86 7.18
CA GLU A 142 23.17 -5.91 7.89
C GLU A 142 22.93 -5.86 9.42
N ARG A 143 21.95 -6.60 9.93
CA ARG A 143 21.57 -6.56 11.33
C ARG A 143 22.68 -7.13 12.22
N THR A 144 23.38 -6.24 12.91
CA THR A 144 24.47 -6.62 13.83
C THR A 144 24.03 -6.74 15.29
N ASN A 145 22.92 -6.08 15.67
CA ASN A 145 22.40 -6.10 17.04
C ASN A 145 20.91 -5.72 17.11
N ALA A 146 20.31 -5.83 18.30
CA ALA A 146 18.88 -5.53 18.49
C ALA A 146 18.50 -4.04 18.26
N ARG A 147 19.46 -3.12 18.28
CA ARG A 147 19.22 -1.67 18.04
C ARG A 147 19.04 -1.37 16.56
N THR A 148 19.66 -2.15 15.69
CA THR A 148 19.62 -1.98 14.22
C THR A 148 18.48 -2.76 13.57
N ARG A 149 17.30 -2.80 14.18
CA ARG A 149 16.09 -3.37 13.55
C ARG A 149 15.51 -2.41 12.50
N ASN A 150 16.36 -1.99 11.58
CA ASN A 150 15.98 -1.04 10.54
C ASN A 150 14.97 -1.61 9.57
N ASP A 151 15.00 -2.92 9.31
CA ASP A 151 13.98 -3.64 8.54
C ASP A 151 12.57 -3.35 9.07
N ARG A 152 12.33 -3.51 10.38
CA ARG A 152 11.02 -3.23 11.00
C ARG A 152 10.68 -1.74 10.99
N ARG A 153 11.69 -0.86 11.20
CA ARG A 153 11.48 0.59 11.17
C ARG A 153 11.05 1.06 9.79
N ILE A 154 11.72 0.57 8.75
CA ILE A 154 11.40 0.91 7.37
C ILE A 154 10.01 0.39 7.02
N THR A 155 9.69 -0.87 7.34
CA THR A 155 8.35 -1.42 7.09
C THR A 155 7.25 -0.58 7.74
N ALA A 156 7.41 -0.21 9.02
CA ALA A 156 6.43 0.60 9.73
C ALA A 156 6.29 2.01 9.14
N GLN A 157 7.41 2.68 8.81
CA GLN A 157 7.39 4.02 8.23
C GLN A 157 6.80 4.02 6.82
N THR A 158 7.08 2.99 6.01
CA THR A 158 6.53 2.85 4.66
C THR A 158 5.02 2.62 4.71
N SER A 159 4.55 1.75 5.60
CA SER A 159 3.10 1.54 5.80
C SER A 159 2.41 2.80 6.29
N SER A 160 3.04 3.56 7.20
CA SER A 160 2.50 4.85 7.65
C SER A 160 2.44 5.88 6.53
N LEU A 161 3.47 5.96 5.70
CA LEU A 161 3.52 6.85 4.55
C LEU A 161 2.43 6.51 3.53
N ALA A 162 2.27 5.22 3.19
CA ALA A 162 1.21 4.77 2.29
C ALA A 162 -0.17 5.17 2.81
N SER A 163 -0.42 4.95 4.11
CA SER A 163 -1.69 5.31 4.76
C SER A 163 -1.90 6.82 4.80
N GLU A 164 -0.86 7.62 5.08
CA GLU A 164 -0.95 9.09 5.12
C GLU A 164 -1.33 9.66 3.75
N VAL A 165 -0.69 9.19 2.67
CA VAL A 165 -1.01 9.61 1.30
C VAL A 165 -2.46 9.25 0.97
N ALA A 166 -2.85 8.00 1.25
CA ALA A 166 -4.20 7.50 0.99
C ALA A 166 -5.27 8.29 1.75
N LEU A 167 -5.06 8.55 3.04
CA LEU A 167 -5.98 9.35 3.87
C LEU A 167 -6.09 10.80 3.39
N SER A 168 -4.96 11.42 2.97
CA SER A 168 -4.97 12.77 2.40
C SER A 168 -5.82 12.83 1.13
N PHE A 169 -5.61 11.87 0.21
CA PHE A 169 -6.40 11.77 -1.00
C PHE A 169 -7.90 11.53 -0.71
N ARG A 170 -8.20 10.56 0.13
CA ARG A 170 -9.58 10.23 0.50
C ARG A 170 -10.30 11.40 1.18
N SER A 171 -9.63 12.11 2.09
CA SER A 171 -10.17 13.31 2.73
C SER A 171 -10.53 14.37 1.70
N TYR A 172 -9.66 14.59 0.71
CA TYR A 172 -9.91 15.51 -0.38
C TYR A 172 -11.11 15.08 -1.24
N MET A 173 -11.16 13.82 -1.64
CA MET A 173 -12.29 13.28 -2.43
C MET A 173 -13.62 13.37 -1.69
N ASN A 174 -13.62 13.24 -0.36
CA ASN A 174 -14.83 13.33 0.46
C ASN A 174 -15.23 14.78 0.82
N SER A 175 -14.32 15.76 0.71
CA SER A 175 -14.57 17.17 1.06
C SER A 175 -15.38 17.93 0.00
N ARG A 176 -16.21 17.24 -0.77
CA ARG A 176 -17.03 17.80 -1.85
C ARG A 176 -17.79 19.05 -1.36
N PRO A 177 -17.62 20.22 -1.99
CA PRO A 177 -18.60 21.29 -1.81
C PRO A 177 -19.96 20.77 -2.24
N ALA A 178 -21.00 21.00 -1.44
CA ALA A 178 -22.36 20.63 -1.85
C ALA A 178 -22.61 21.23 -3.24
N ALA A 179 -23.14 20.43 -4.16
CA ALA A 179 -23.48 20.88 -5.50
C ALA A 179 -24.44 22.10 -5.35
N GLY A 180 -23.97 23.29 -5.71
CA GLY A 180 -24.73 24.53 -5.57
C GLY A 180 -24.01 25.67 -4.82
N ALA A 181 -22.83 25.48 -4.25
CA ALA A 181 -22.02 26.57 -3.70
C ALA A 181 -21.08 27.13 -4.77
N VAL A 182 -21.62 27.70 -5.82
CA VAL A 182 -20.90 28.60 -6.72
C VAL A 182 -21.54 29.98 -6.48
N GLU A 183 -20.87 30.83 -5.67
CA GLU A 183 -21.08 32.26 -5.74
C GLU A 183 -20.29 32.86 -6.90
#